data_1c8b72f013c80b461cf0bfbbf0cc3836
#
_entry.id   1c8b72f013c80b461cf0bfbbf0cc3836
#
_cell.length_a   1.000
_cell.length_b   1.000
_cell.length_c   1.000
_cell.angle_alpha   90.00
_cell.angle_beta   90.00
_cell.angle_gamma   90.00
#
_symmetry.space_group_name_H-M   'P 1'
#
loop_
_entity.id
_entity.type
_entity.pdbx_description
1 polymer ?
#
loop_
_entity_poly.entity_id
_entity_poly.type
_entity_poly.pdbx_seq_one_letter_code
_entity_poly.pdbx_strand_id
1 'polypeptide(L)'
;MCIDFTTLNKFCPKDEFPLPRIDTLVDAAVGSEMLSMLNCFSDYHQIFMKKSNEEKTSFTMLFGTYCYVRMPECLRNAGCTFNRTIVAVLDRNISAYVDDVVVQSKKHEDHIADLRETFANFRKHGLKINPEKCVFGVRRGKLLGCMITGRGIEANPVKIELIRRMRLPSTKKEV
;
A
#
# COMPACT_ATOMS: atom_id res chain seq x y z
N MET A 1 4.52 0.56 -19.19
CA MET A 1 3.55 0.17 -20.22
C MET A 1 2.36 -0.47 -19.51
N CYS A 2 1.17 0.01 -19.75
CA CYS A 2 -0.07 -0.55 -19.17
C CYS A 2 -0.80 -1.34 -20.26
N ILE A 3 -1.15 -2.57 -19.96
CA ILE A 3 -1.93 -3.46 -20.83
C ILE A 3 -3.32 -3.60 -20.25
N ASP A 4 -4.34 -3.57 -21.10
CA ASP A 4 -5.73 -3.78 -20.67
C ASP A 4 -6.00 -5.28 -20.46
N PHE A 5 -6.19 -5.67 -19.22
CA PHE A 5 -6.56 -7.03 -18.81
C PHE A 5 -8.06 -7.21 -18.55
N THR A 6 -8.92 -6.30 -19.01
CA THR A 6 -10.37 -6.37 -18.76
C THR A 6 -10.97 -7.71 -19.17
N THR A 7 -10.60 -8.24 -20.33
CA THR A 7 -11.09 -9.54 -20.80
C THR A 7 -10.58 -10.70 -19.93
N LEU A 8 -9.28 -10.72 -19.62
CA LEU A 8 -8.69 -11.72 -18.75
C LEU A 8 -9.35 -11.70 -17.35
N ASN A 9 -9.57 -10.53 -16.80
CA ASN A 9 -10.17 -10.34 -15.49
C ASN A 9 -11.61 -10.87 -15.38
N LYS A 10 -12.38 -10.91 -16.48
CA LYS A 10 -13.73 -11.50 -16.50
C LYS A 10 -13.70 -13.01 -16.22
N PHE A 11 -12.67 -13.70 -16.70
CA PHE A 11 -12.51 -15.14 -16.53
C PHE A 11 -11.66 -15.52 -15.31
N CYS A 12 -11.05 -14.55 -14.64
CA CYS A 12 -10.25 -14.78 -13.45
C CYS A 12 -11.18 -14.88 -12.23
N PRO A 13 -11.18 -16.01 -11.49
CA PRO A 13 -11.93 -16.10 -10.25
C PRO A 13 -11.43 -15.04 -9.26
N LYS A 14 -12.37 -14.47 -8.50
CA LYS A 14 -12.03 -13.49 -7.46
C LYS A 14 -11.33 -14.21 -6.30
N ASP A 15 -10.20 -13.65 -5.88
CA ASP A 15 -9.53 -14.06 -4.64
C ASP A 15 -10.29 -13.42 -3.45
N GLU A 16 -10.69 -14.25 -2.52
CA GLU A 16 -11.44 -13.82 -1.32
C GLU A 16 -10.54 -13.39 -0.15
N PHE A 17 -9.21 -13.34 -0.37
CA PHE A 17 -8.31 -12.87 0.67
C PHE A 17 -8.69 -11.44 1.08
N PRO A 18 -9.03 -11.22 2.36
CA PRO A 18 -9.53 -9.93 2.82
C PRO A 18 -8.42 -8.89 2.78
N LEU A 19 -8.77 -7.70 2.28
CA LEU A 19 -7.96 -6.52 2.57
C LEU A 19 -8.19 -6.11 4.03
N PRO A 20 -7.17 -5.65 4.75
CA PRO A 20 -7.35 -5.17 6.11
C PRO A 20 -8.30 -3.98 6.14
N ARG A 21 -9.06 -3.86 7.22
CA ARG A 21 -9.93 -2.70 7.41
C ARG A 21 -9.07 -1.48 7.72
N ILE A 22 -9.35 -0.40 7.03
CA ILE A 22 -8.62 0.87 7.21
C ILE A 22 -8.69 1.34 8.67
N ASP A 23 -9.87 1.26 9.28
CA ASP A 23 -10.07 1.65 10.68
C ASP A 23 -9.13 0.88 11.63
N THR A 24 -9.00 -0.43 11.44
CA THR A 24 -8.12 -1.27 12.26
C THR A 24 -6.65 -0.88 12.13
N LEU A 25 -6.21 -0.50 10.92
CA LEU A 25 -4.83 -0.06 10.69
C LEU A 25 -4.54 1.31 11.32
N VAL A 26 -5.52 2.19 11.22
CA VAL A 26 -5.45 3.52 11.83
C VAL A 26 -5.44 3.40 13.36
N ASP A 27 -6.33 2.58 13.93
CA ASP A 27 -6.40 2.34 15.38
C ASP A 27 -5.10 1.72 15.92
N ALA A 28 -4.47 0.81 15.17
CA ALA A 28 -3.20 0.23 15.55
C ALA A 28 -2.07 1.26 15.64
N ALA A 29 -2.09 2.28 14.77
CA ALA A 29 -1.09 3.34 14.75
C ALA A 29 -1.33 4.42 15.83
N VAL A 30 -2.55 4.58 16.30
CA VAL A 30 -2.89 5.53 17.37
C VAL A 30 -2.18 5.17 18.68
N GLY A 31 -1.73 6.19 19.39
CA GLY A 31 -0.99 6.02 20.65
C GLY A 31 0.48 5.59 20.48
N SER A 32 0.99 5.58 19.26
CA SER A 32 2.42 5.40 19.00
C SER A 32 3.15 6.73 19.07
N GLU A 33 4.30 6.76 19.73
CA GLU A 33 5.12 7.97 19.85
C GLU A 33 5.87 8.28 18.56
N MET A 34 6.24 7.22 17.82
CA MET A 34 6.98 7.33 16.56
C MET A 34 6.37 6.45 15.48
N LEU A 35 6.37 6.98 14.27
CA LEU A 35 5.87 6.35 13.07
C LEU A 35 6.92 6.45 11.95
N SER A 36 7.01 5.41 11.12
CA SER A 36 7.68 5.50 9.82
C SER A 36 6.72 4.98 8.74
N MET A 37 6.53 5.79 7.72
CA MET A 37 5.69 5.48 6.57
C MET A 37 6.59 4.98 5.45
N LEU A 38 6.44 3.74 5.08
CA LEU A 38 7.22 3.09 4.04
C LEU A 38 6.32 2.86 2.83
N ASN A 39 6.88 3.07 1.65
CA ASN A 39 6.21 2.78 0.38
C ASN A 39 6.99 1.72 -0.36
N CYS A 40 6.33 0.69 -0.83
CA CYS A 40 6.96 -0.38 -1.59
C CYS A 40 7.32 0.08 -3.00
N PHE A 41 8.50 -0.30 -3.47
CA PHE A 41 8.97 0.07 -4.81
C PHE A 41 8.33 -0.82 -5.87
N SER A 42 7.58 -0.20 -6.81
CA SER A 42 6.91 -0.92 -7.91
C SER A 42 6.09 -2.14 -7.45
N ASP A 43 5.55 -2.09 -6.30
CA ASP A 43 4.60 -2.96 -5.60
C ASP A 43 4.38 -4.35 -6.22
N TYR A 44 3.44 -4.46 -7.16
CA TYR A 44 3.07 -5.72 -7.80
C TYR A 44 4.21 -6.34 -8.61
N HIS A 45 5.09 -5.52 -9.20
CA HIS A 45 6.22 -6.00 -10.00
C HIS A 45 7.30 -6.70 -9.15
N GLN A 46 7.22 -6.66 -7.84
CA GLN A 46 8.10 -7.42 -6.97
C GLN A 46 7.71 -8.90 -6.87
N ILE A 47 6.49 -9.25 -7.22
CA ILE A 47 5.97 -10.62 -7.15
C ILE A 47 6.14 -11.33 -8.49
N PHE A 48 6.71 -12.52 -8.45
CA PHE A 48 6.81 -13.36 -9.64
C PHE A 48 5.46 -13.95 -10.03
N MET A 49 5.18 -13.98 -11.32
CA MET A 49 4.07 -14.75 -11.86
C MET A 49 4.35 -16.24 -11.72
N LYS A 50 3.31 -17.02 -11.47
CA LYS A 50 3.40 -18.48 -11.63
C LYS A 50 3.60 -18.79 -13.11
N LYS A 51 4.60 -19.62 -13.45
CA LYS A 51 4.94 -19.94 -14.85
C LYS A 51 3.74 -20.32 -15.70
N SER A 52 2.81 -21.13 -15.18
CA SER A 52 1.57 -21.53 -15.87
C SER A 52 0.60 -20.37 -16.14
N ASN A 53 0.85 -19.18 -15.62
CA ASN A 53 0.01 -17.98 -15.78
C ASN A 53 0.71 -16.87 -16.58
N GLU A 54 2.00 -16.99 -16.85
CA GLU A 54 2.75 -15.97 -17.62
C GLU A 54 2.12 -15.77 -19.00
N GLU A 55 1.87 -16.83 -19.73
CA GLU A 55 1.26 -16.80 -21.07
C GLU A 55 -0.13 -16.14 -21.12
N LYS A 56 -0.88 -16.19 -20.00
CA LYS A 56 -2.20 -15.56 -19.90
C LYS A 56 -2.11 -14.02 -19.91
N THR A 57 -0.93 -13.47 -19.64
CA THR A 57 -0.66 -12.04 -19.66
C THR A 57 0.00 -11.59 -20.96
N SER A 58 -0.05 -12.44 -22.00
CA SER A 58 0.61 -12.16 -23.26
C SER A 58 -0.01 -10.97 -24.00
N PHE A 59 0.86 -10.23 -24.67
CA PHE A 59 0.51 -9.10 -25.53
C PHE A 59 1.45 -9.04 -26.72
N THR A 60 0.95 -8.54 -27.84
CA THR A 60 1.71 -8.46 -29.09
C THR A 60 2.21 -7.04 -29.30
N MET A 61 3.46 -6.93 -29.68
CA MET A 61 4.12 -5.69 -30.09
C MET A 61 4.72 -5.85 -31.49
N LEU A 62 5.26 -4.77 -32.03
CA LEU A 62 5.85 -4.76 -33.41
C LEU A 62 6.92 -5.84 -33.63
N PHE A 63 7.63 -6.23 -32.58
CA PHE A 63 8.76 -7.16 -32.66
C PHE A 63 8.46 -8.57 -32.12
N GLY A 64 7.21 -8.85 -31.73
CA GLY A 64 6.83 -10.17 -31.24
C GLY A 64 5.77 -10.16 -30.12
N THR A 65 5.52 -11.37 -29.61
CA THR A 65 4.62 -11.57 -28.48
C THR A 65 5.42 -11.71 -27.19
N TYR A 66 5.00 -11.02 -26.17
CA TYR A 66 5.64 -10.96 -24.85
C TYR A 66 4.62 -11.33 -23.78
N CYS A 67 5.11 -11.75 -22.63
CA CYS A 67 4.30 -11.97 -21.42
C CYS A 67 4.99 -11.40 -20.19
N TYR A 68 4.24 -11.22 -19.12
CA TYR A 68 4.79 -10.74 -17.86
C TYR A 68 5.33 -11.90 -17.02
N VAL A 69 6.60 -11.81 -16.62
CA VAL A 69 7.26 -12.71 -15.65
C VAL A 69 7.03 -12.23 -14.21
N ARG A 70 6.71 -10.95 -14.06
CA ARG A 70 6.34 -10.31 -12.80
C ARG A 70 4.89 -9.89 -12.86
N MET A 71 4.21 -9.85 -11.72
CA MET A 71 2.79 -9.49 -11.65
C MET A 71 2.58 -8.07 -12.15
N PRO A 72 1.85 -7.86 -13.27
CA PRO A 72 1.56 -6.53 -13.77
C PRO A 72 0.44 -5.87 -12.97
N GLU A 73 0.34 -4.56 -13.12
CA GLU A 73 -0.81 -3.80 -12.68
C GLU A 73 -2.09 -4.22 -13.42
N CYS A 74 -3.24 -3.82 -12.90
CA CYS A 74 -4.57 -4.06 -13.50
C CYS A 74 -5.04 -5.52 -13.53
N LEU A 75 -4.33 -6.48 -12.95
CA LEU A 75 -4.87 -7.83 -12.71
C LEU A 75 -5.85 -7.81 -11.53
N ARG A 76 -6.99 -8.50 -11.69
CA ARG A 76 -8.09 -8.55 -10.72
C ARG A 76 -7.64 -8.85 -9.28
N ASN A 77 -6.70 -9.77 -9.12
CA ASN A 77 -6.26 -10.26 -7.81
C ASN A 77 -4.89 -9.72 -7.38
N ALA A 78 -4.33 -8.73 -8.10
CA ALA A 78 -3.02 -8.19 -7.80
C ALA A 78 -2.94 -7.63 -6.37
N GLY A 79 -3.91 -6.82 -5.96
CA GLY A 79 -3.96 -6.24 -4.62
C GLY A 79 -4.04 -7.28 -3.52
N CYS A 80 -4.91 -8.30 -3.67
CA CYS A 80 -5.04 -9.38 -2.68
C CYS A 80 -3.75 -10.21 -2.58
N THR A 81 -3.11 -10.51 -3.72
CA THR A 81 -1.87 -11.28 -3.77
C THR A 81 -0.73 -10.52 -3.11
N PHE A 82 -0.60 -9.23 -3.41
CA PHE A 82 0.42 -8.36 -2.80
C PHE A 82 0.19 -8.24 -1.28
N ASN A 83 -1.05 -7.96 -0.87
CA ASN A 83 -1.39 -7.84 0.55
C ASN A 83 -1.09 -9.13 1.32
N ARG A 84 -1.42 -10.30 0.75
CA ARG A 84 -1.07 -11.60 1.35
C ARG A 84 0.45 -11.75 1.53
N THR A 85 1.23 -11.30 0.55
CA THR A 85 2.69 -11.34 0.62
C THR A 85 3.22 -10.41 1.71
N ILE A 86 2.72 -9.20 1.78
CA ILE A 86 3.12 -8.23 2.81
C ILE A 86 2.74 -8.75 4.20
N VAL A 87 1.50 -9.20 4.40
CA VAL A 87 1.04 -9.73 5.71
C VAL A 87 1.91 -10.91 6.19
N ALA A 88 2.39 -11.75 5.27
CA ALA A 88 3.29 -12.84 5.63
C ALA A 88 4.69 -12.40 6.10
N VAL A 89 5.06 -11.15 5.84
CA VAL A 89 6.36 -10.54 6.19
C VAL A 89 6.26 -9.66 7.44
N LEU A 90 5.04 -9.26 7.81
CA LEU A 90 4.80 -8.31 8.89
C LEU A 90 4.95 -8.92 10.27
N ASP A 91 5.60 -8.16 11.15
CA ASP A 91 5.66 -8.40 12.59
C ASP A 91 4.68 -7.52 13.37
N ARG A 92 4.69 -7.65 14.72
CA ARG A 92 3.73 -7.01 15.63
C ARG A 92 3.62 -5.49 15.52
N ASN A 93 4.72 -4.82 15.13
CA ASN A 93 4.81 -3.35 15.11
C ASN A 93 4.62 -2.78 13.70
N ILE A 94 4.07 -3.56 12.79
CA ILE A 94 3.94 -3.18 11.39
C ILE A 94 2.49 -3.36 10.96
N SER A 95 1.97 -2.34 10.31
CA SER A 95 0.66 -2.38 9.64
C SER A 95 0.86 -2.11 8.15
N ALA A 96 0.11 -2.78 7.30
CA ALA A 96 0.20 -2.53 5.87
C ALA A 96 -1.18 -2.51 5.21
N TYR A 97 -1.32 -1.64 4.24
CA TYR A 97 -2.46 -1.58 3.35
C TYR A 97 -1.97 -1.38 1.92
N VAL A 98 -1.98 -2.45 1.15
CA VAL A 98 -1.45 -2.51 -0.22
C VAL A 98 -0.02 -1.96 -0.23
N ASP A 99 0.21 -0.77 -0.76
CA ASP A 99 1.53 -0.16 -0.98
C ASP A 99 2.09 0.55 0.26
N ASP A 100 1.21 0.95 1.17
CA ASP A 100 1.55 1.71 2.36
C ASP A 100 1.85 0.78 3.54
N VAL A 101 3.08 0.79 4.00
CA VAL A 101 3.53 0.05 5.20
C VAL A 101 3.88 1.05 6.29
N VAL A 102 3.35 0.85 7.47
CA VAL A 102 3.62 1.71 8.62
C VAL A 102 4.32 0.91 9.71
N VAL A 103 5.49 1.35 10.08
CA VAL A 103 6.18 0.90 11.30
C VAL A 103 5.81 1.84 12.43
N GLN A 104 5.26 1.27 13.50
CA GLN A 104 4.70 2.01 14.63
C GLN A 104 5.37 1.57 15.92
N SER A 105 5.89 2.50 16.69
CA SER A 105 6.57 2.21 17.94
C SER A 105 5.90 2.94 19.10
N LYS A 106 5.57 2.20 20.13
CA LYS A 106 4.90 2.76 21.32
C LYS A 106 5.81 3.71 22.09
N LYS A 107 7.12 3.44 22.07
CA LYS A 107 8.14 4.31 22.65
C LYS A 107 9.12 4.76 21.57
N HIS A 108 9.53 6.00 21.64
CA HIS A 108 10.52 6.59 20.76
C HIS A 108 11.85 5.79 20.75
N GLU A 109 12.27 5.27 21.90
CA GLU A 109 13.54 4.54 22.07
C GLU A 109 13.57 3.24 21.25
N ASP A 110 12.43 2.56 21.08
CA ASP A 110 12.32 1.27 20.41
C ASP A 110 12.30 1.40 18.88
N HIS A 111 12.05 2.61 18.35
CA HIS A 111 11.77 2.81 16.94
C HIS A 111 12.88 2.36 15.98
N ILE A 112 14.13 2.55 16.38
CA ILE A 112 15.29 2.10 15.58
C ILE A 112 15.39 0.58 15.55
N ALA A 113 15.07 -0.09 16.66
CA ALA A 113 15.06 -1.54 16.73
C ALA A 113 13.94 -2.12 15.84
N ASP A 114 12.73 -1.56 15.92
CA ASP A 114 11.58 -1.95 15.11
C ASP A 114 11.86 -1.76 13.60
N LEU A 115 12.50 -0.65 13.22
CA LEU A 115 12.90 -0.42 11.83
C LEU A 115 13.96 -1.44 11.36
N ARG A 116 14.93 -1.79 12.20
CA ARG A 116 15.95 -2.80 11.86
C ARG A 116 15.33 -4.16 11.62
N GLU A 117 14.40 -4.57 12.48
CA GLU A 117 13.65 -5.81 12.33
C GLU A 117 12.84 -5.81 11.04
N THR A 118 12.10 -4.73 10.78
CA THR A 118 11.33 -4.53 9.53
C THR A 118 12.22 -4.68 8.29
N PHE A 119 13.36 -4.01 8.27
CA PHE A 119 14.28 -4.10 7.12
C PHE A 119 14.96 -5.46 6.99
N ALA A 120 15.23 -6.15 8.10
CA ALA A 120 15.72 -7.52 8.06
C ALA A 120 14.72 -8.47 7.42
N ASN A 121 13.43 -8.33 7.78
CA ASN A 121 12.35 -9.10 7.19
C ASN A 121 12.14 -8.77 5.71
N PHE A 122 12.17 -7.49 5.32
CA PHE A 122 12.09 -7.11 3.92
C PHE A 122 13.23 -7.71 3.10
N ARG A 123 14.48 -7.66 3.59
CA ARG A 123 15.63 -8.30 2.91
C ARG A 123 15.46 -9.81 2.79
N LYS A 124 15.01 -10.48 3.85
CA LYS A 124 14.78 -11.93 3.86
C LYS A 124 13.77 -12.35 2.78
N HIS A 125 12.75 -11.52 2.53
CA HIS A 125 11.70 -11.79 1.56
C HIS A 125 11.92 -11.09 0.20
N GLY A 126 13.04 -10.38 0.03
CA GLY A 126 13.39 -9.71 -1.22
C GLY A 126 12.52 -8.49 -1.56
N LEU A 127 11.82 -7.94 -0.57
CA LEU A 127 11.00 -6.74 -0.74
C LEU A 127 11.87 -5.48 -0.76
N LYS A 128 11.55 -4.58 -1.67
CA LYS A 128 12.22 -3.28 -1.85
C LYS A 128 11.27 -2.15 -1.54
N ILE A 129 11.81 -1.11 -0.90
CA ILE A 129 11.08 0.15 -0.65
C ILE A 129 11.56 1.23 -1.59
N ASN A 130 10.75 2.26 -1.75
CA ASN A 130 11.10 3.49 -2.46
C ASN A 130 11.50 4.57 -1.43
N PRO A 131 12.78 4.84 -1.20
CA PRO A 131 13.22 5.78 -0.17
C PRO A 131 12.69 7.20 -0.36
N GLU A 132 12.48 7.63 -1.61
CA GLU A 132 11.99 8.99 -1.93
C GLU A 132 10.55 9.22 -1.48
N LYS A 133 9.76 8.14 -1.36
CA LYS A 133 8.39 8.18 -0.89
C LYS A 133 8.23 7.78 0.58
N CYS A 134 9.33 7.38 1.23
CA CYS A 134 9.32 7.00 2.64
C CYS A 134 9.50 8.20 3.55
N VAL A 135 8.84 8.16 4.70
CA VAL A 135 9.01 9.15 5.77
C VAL A 135 9.38 8.40 7.04
N PHE A 136 10.50 8.74 7.65
CA PHE A 136 11.05 8.04 8.80
C PHE A 136 10.99 8.88 10.08
N GLY A 137 10.69 8.23 11.21
CA GLY A 137 10.86 8.78 12.53
C GLY A 137 10.03 10.03 12.80
N VAL A 138 8.75 10.02 12.45
CA VAL A 138 7.84 11.15 12.65
C VAL A 138 6.85 10.87 13.78
N ARG A 139 6.50 11.92 14.53
CA ARG A 139 5.44 11.86 15.57
C ARG A 139 4.04 12.01 14.99
N ARG A 140 3.95 12.41 13.73
CA ARG A 140 2.71 12.67 13.00
C ARG A 140 2.89 12.22 11.56
N GLY A 141 1.98 11.40 11.07
CA GLY A 141 2.05 10.89 9.70
C GLY A 141 0.68 10.85 9.01
N LYS A 142 0.71 10.87 7.69
CA LYS A 142 -0.49 10.70 6.86
C LYS A 142 -0.59 9.23 6.48
N LEU A 143 -1.63 8.56 6.95
CA LEU A 143 -1.95 7.17 6.62
C LEU A 143 -3.34 7.11 6.00
N LEU A 144 -3.45 6.57 4.79
CA LEU A 144 -4.71 6.35 4.08
C LEU A 144 -5.62 7.61 4.05
N GLY A 145 -5.01 8.78 3.95
CA GLY A 145 -5.72 10.05 3.91
C GLY A 145 -6.04 10.68 5.27
N CYS A 146 -5.85 9.96 6.37
CA CYS A 146 -5.97 10.47 7.74
C CYS A 146 -4.62 10.97 8.27
N MET A 147 -4.64 11.99 9.11
CA MET A 147 -3.47 12.38 9.88
C MET A 147 -3.49 11.65 11.22
N ILE A 148 -2.44 10.88 11.48
CA ILE A 148 -2.30 10.10 12.71
C ILE A 148 -1.25 10.74 13.59
N THR A 149 -1.58 10.85 14.86
CA THR A 149 -0.70 11.38 15.92
C THR A 149 -0.78 10.47 17.14
N GLY A 150 0.12 10.62 18.08
CA GLY A 150 0.02 9.91 19.37
C GLY A 150 -1.27 10.18 20.16
N ARG A 151 -1.99 11.26 19.83
CA ARG A 151 -3.29 11.63 20.47
C ARG A 151 -4.50 11.01 19.76
N GLY A 152 -4.33 10.50 18.56
CA GLY A 152 -5.42 9.94 17.74
C GLY A 152 -5.40 10.45 16.30
N ILE A 153 -6.57 10.47 15.69
CA ILE A 153 -6.80 10.89 14.31
C ILE A 153 -7.08 12.38 14.30
N GLU A 154 -6.34 13.12 13.47
CA GLU A 154 -6.57 14.53 13.22
C GLU A 154 -7.10 14.74 11.80
N ALA A 155 -7.92 15.76 11.63
CA ALA A 155 -8.37 16.15 10.29
C ALA A 155 -7.18 16.69 9.47
N ASN A 156 -7.12 16.30 8.20
CA ASN A 156 -6.05 16.76 7.30
C ASN A 156 -6.21 18.26 7.03
N PRO A 157 -5.22 19.12 7.41
CA PRO A 157 -5.32 20.57 7.24
C PRO A 157 -5.59 21.00 5.79
N VAL A 158 -5.00 20.28 4.83
CA VAL A 158 -5.20 20.56 3.41
C VAL A 158 -6.65 20.33 3.00
N LYS A 159 -7.29 19.25 3.50
CA LYS A 159 -8.70 18.96 3.22
C LYS A 159 -9.61 19.99 3.86
N ILE A 160 -9.29 20.45 5.07
CA ILE A 160 -10.04 21.53 5.76
C ILE A 160 -9.97 22.81 4.93
N GLU A 161 -8.77 23.18 4.48
CA GLU A 161 -8.59 24.40 3.70
C GLU A 161 -9.29 24.32 2.33
N LEU A 162 -9.28 23.17 1.68
CA LEU A 162 -10.04 22.96 0.45
C LEU A 162 -11.55 23.17 0.68
N ILE A 163 -12.10 22.60 1.77
CA ILE A 163 -13.52 22.78 2.11
C ILE A 163 -13.83 24.26 2.39
N ARG A 164 -12.95 24.95 3.11
CA ARG A 164 -13.13 26.40 3.40
C ARG A 164 -13.16 27.26 2.14
N ARG A 165 -12.42 26.85 1.10
CA ARG A 165 -12.36 27.55 -0.20
C ARG A 165 -13.46 27.13 -1.16
N MET A 166 -14.21 26.07 -0.86
CA MET A 166 -15.33 25.67 -1.71
C MET A 166 -16.42 26.73 -1.70
N ARG A 167 -16.94 27.05 -2.87
CA ARG A 167 -18.14 27.87 -2.98
C ARG A 167 -19.33 27.10 -2.41
N LEU A 168 -20.20 27.82 -1.72
CA LEU A 168 -21.46 27.22 -1.27
C LEU A 168 -22.26 26.75 -2.50
N PRO A 169 -22.81 25.52 -2.46
CA PRO A 169 -23.60 25.01 -3.55
C PRO A 169 -24.85 25.88 -3.75
N SER A 170 -25.07 26.33 -4.97
CA SER A 170 -26.18 27.20 -5.34
C SER A 170 -27.32 26.43 -6.00
N THR A 171 -27.07 25.18 -6.45
CA THR A 171 -28.05 24.35 -7.10
C THR A 171 -28.07 22.93 -6.50
N LYS A 172 -29.21 22.21 -6.67
CA LYS A 172 -29.33 20.80 -6.25
C LYS A 172 -28.33 19.83 -6.90
N LYS A 173 -27.72 20.23 -8.02
CA LYS A 173 -26.72 19.43 -8.71
C LYS A 173 -25.30 19.62 -8.16
N GLU A 174 -25.09 20.68 -7.39
CA GLU A 174 -23.80 21.01 -6.77
C GLU A 174 -23.67 20.45 -5.36
N VAL A 175 -24.74 19.93 -4.78
CA VAL A 175 -24.79 19.18 -3.54
C VAL A 175 -24.58 17.70 -3.80
#